data_0deda7871e5a15bbf18610c5dac7699a
#
_entry.id   0deda7871e5a15bbf18610c5dac7699a
#
_cell.length_a   1.000
_cell.length_b   1.000
_cell.length_c   1.000
_cell.angle_alpha   90.00
_cell.angle_beta   90.00
_cell.angle_gamma   90.00
#
_symmetry.space_group_name_H-M   'P 1'
#
loop_
_entity.id
_entity.type
_entity.pdbx_description
1 polymer ?
#
loop_
_entity_poly.entity_id
_entity_poly.type
_entity_poly.pdbx_seq_one_letter_code
_entity_poly.pdbx_strand_id
1 'polypeptide(L)'
;MLGCFVPMHTCIDNCIHTFAGIQLRAECSRQMNQLRIKYGNDYEQPTAVPMLTDGYNLPAKKVIHIVGPIVTGRLTKDLEQDLANCYKHTLDMCLENGLHSVAFCCISTGVFHFPNKRAAEIAVQTVTEWLLEHPTAMERVIFNVFKDEDKTYYETELQ
;
A
#
# COMPACT_ATOMS: atom_id res chain seq x y z
N MET A 1 -4.40 -6.16 -10.28
CA MET A 1 -3.23 -5.89 -11.15
C MET A 1 -2.59 -4.59 -10.69
N LEU A 2 -1.31 -4.59 -10.38
CA LEU A 2 -0.60 -3.35 -10.08
C LEU A 2 -0.63 -2.47 -11.34
N GLY A 3 -1.06 -1.19 -11.20
CA GLY A 3 -1.27 -0.29 -12.33
C GLY A 3 -0.02 0.15 -13.09
N CYS A 4 1.16 -0.27 -12.62
CA CYS A 4 2.47 0.08 -13.17
C CYS A 4 2.68 -0.31 -14.64
N PHE A 5 1.86 -1.20 -15.18
CA PHE A 5 1.91 -1.62 -16.58
C PHE A 5 0.90 -0.92 -17.48
N VAL A 6 0.05 -0.05 -16.92
CA VAL A 6 -0.95 0.71 -17.68
C VAL A 6 -0.44 2.13 -17.87
N PRO A 7 0.08 2.50 -19.05
CA PRO A 7 0.46 3.88 -19.33
C PRO A 7 -0.76 4.79 -19.21
N MET A 8 -0.56 6.03 -18.80
CA MET A 8 -1.59 7.06 -18.63
C MET A 8 -2.55 6.86 -17.44
N HIS A 9 -2.27 5.94 -16.52
CA HIS A 9 -3.01 5.83 -15.29
C HIS A 9 -2.56 6.92 -14.30
N THR A 10 -3.48 7.81 -13.91
CA THR A 10 -3.20 8.92 -12.97
C THR A 10 -3.36 8.48 -11.51
N CYS A 11 -2.59 7.50 -11.09
CA CYS A 11 -2.59 7.04 -9.69
C CYS A 11 -1.18 7.18 -9.10
N ILE A 12 -1.10 7.08 -7.79
CA ILE A 12 0.18 7.17 -7.06
C ILE A 12 1.18 6.12 -7.51
N ASP A 13 0.73 4.90 -7.82
CA ASP A 13 1.58 3.83 -8.34
C ASP A 13 2.31 4.25 -9.61
N ASN A 14 1.59 4.84 -10.57
CA ASN A 14 2.20 5.34 -11.81
C ASN A 14 3.16 6.51 -11.56
N CYS A 15 2.83 7.41 -10.63
CA CYS A 15 3.74 8.49 -10.23
C CYS A 15 5.03 7.93 -9.64
N ILE A 16 4.94 6.98 -8.71
CA ILE A 16 6.09 6.31 -8.10
C ILE A 16 6.96 5.66 -9.18
N HIS A 17 6.37 4.90 -10.10
CA HIS A 17 7.10 4.27 -11.20
C HIS A 17 7.76 5.29 -12.14
N THR A 18 7.13 6.42 -12.38
CA THR A 18 7.69 7.50 -13.21
C THR A 18 8.95 8.10 -12.56
N PHE A 19 8.88 8.41 -11.28
CA PHE A 19 10.02 9.01 -10.58
C PHE A 19 11.12 7.99 -10.21
N ALA A 20 10.77 6.75 -9.93
CA ALA A 20 11.72 5.68 -9.65
C ALA A 20 12.57 5.29 -10.87
N GLY A 21 12.05 5.50 -12.07
CA GLY A 21 12.70 5.09 -13.31
C GLY A 21 12.36 3.66 -13.75
N ILE A 22 12.92 3.28 -14.88
CA ILE A 22 12.61 2.01 -15.56
C ILE A 22 13.03 0.77 -14.77
N GLN A 23 14.01 0.89 -13.89
CA GLN A 23 14.51 -0.22 -13.08
C GLN A 23 13.45 -0.78 -12.14
N LEU A 24 12.63 0.10 -11.50
CA LEU A 24 11.54 -0.35 -10.64
C LEU A 24 10.55 -1.22 -11.43
N ARG A 25 10.16 -0.78 -12.62
CA ARG A 25 9.25 -1.53 -13.49
C ARG A 25 9.85 -2.88 -13.92
N ALA A 26 11.13 -2.89 -14.27
CA ALA A 26 11.84 -4.12 -14.62
C ALA A 26 11.90 -5.10 -13.44
N GLU A 27 12.15 -4.62 -12.22
CA GLU A 27 12.16 -5.47 -11.03
C GLU A 27 10.76 -6.04 -10.74
N CYS A 28 9.71 -5.22 -10.76
CA CYS A 28 8.34 -5.70 -10.61
C CYS A 28 7.99 -6.78 -11.63
N SER A 29 8.36 -6.56 -12.90
CA SER A 29 8.13 -7.54 -13.97
C SER A 29 8.87 -8.85 -13.71
N ARG A 30 10.12 -8.78 -13.27
CA ARG A 30 10.93 -9.96 -12.95
C ARG A 30 10.32 -10.75 -11.78
N GLN A 31 9.93 -10.09 -10.69
CA GLN A 31 9.31 -10.74 -9.54
C GLN A 31 7.95 -11.37 -9.93
N MET A 32 7.11 -10.66 -10.66
CA MET A 32 5.83 -11.19 -11.13
C MET A 32 6.00 -12.39 -12.07
N ASN A 33 7.01 -12.38 -12.94
CA ASN A 33 7.32 -13.54 -13.80
C ASN A 33 7.76 -14.76 -12.97
N GLN A 34 8.56 -14.58 -11.92
CA GLN A 34 8.92 -15.66 -11.01
C GLN A 34 7.68 -16.24 -10.28
N LEU A 35 6.76 -15.38 -9.84
CA LEU A 35 5.50 -15.80 -9.21
C LEU A 35 4.62 -16.56 -10.20
N ARG A 36 4.53 -16.12 -11.46
CA ARG A 36 3.79 -16.82 -12.51
C ARG A 36 4.38 -18.18 -12.86
N ILE A 37 5.71 -18.31 -12.88
CA ILE A 37 6.38 -19.61 -13.04
C ILE A 37 6.00 -20.56 -11.90
N LYS A 38 5.90 -20.04 -10.67
CA LYS A 38 5.58 -20.84 -9.48
C LYS A 38 4.12 -21.20 -9.34
N TYR A 39 3.22 -20.28 -9.65
CA TYR A 39 1.79 -20.38 -9.34
C TYR A 39 0.88 -20.48 -10.58
N GLY A 40 1.42 -20.33 -11.78
CA GLY A 40 0.70 -20.36 -13.06
C GLY A 40 0.68 -19.01 -13.78
N ASN A 41 0.51 -19.05 -15.09
CA ASN A 41 0.60 -17.84 -15.95
C ASN A 41 -0.47 -16.78 -15.62
N ASP A 42 -1.61 -17.21 -15.07
CA ASP A 42 -2.74 -16.34 -14.71
C ASP A 42 -2.58 -15.73 -13.30
N TYR A 43 -1.42 -15.94 -12.64
CA TYR A 43 -1.19 -15.39 -11.33
C TYR A 43 -1.24 -13.86 -11.34
N GLU A 44 -2.06 -13.32 -10.48
CA GLU A 44 -2.12 -11.90 -10.13
C GLU A 44 -1.77 -11.72 -8.67
N GLN A 45 -1.19 -10.56 -8.32
CA GLN A 45 -0.88 -10.25 -6.93
C GLN A 45 -2.18 -10.19 -6.11
N PRO A 46 -2.34 -11.03 -5.08
CA PRO A 46 -3.55 -11.03 -4.25
C PRO A 46 -3.68 -9.74 -3.44
N THR A 47 -4.93 -9.41 -3.06
CA THR A 47 -5.21 -8.32 -2.12
C THR A 47 -4.47 -8.55 -0.79
N ALA A 48 -3.93 -7.47 -0.24
CA ALA A 48 -3.20 -7.45 1.03
C ALA A 48 -1.93 -8.33 1.11
N VAL A 49 -1.41 -8.78 -0.04
CA VAL A 49 -0.11 -9.49 -0.09
C VAL A 49 0.96 -8.51 -0.56
N PRO A 50 1.90 -8.08 0.30
CA PRO A 50 2.91 -7.11 -0.07
C PRO A 50 4.04 -7.72 -0.92
N MET A 51 4.64 -6.90 -1.78
CA MET A 51 5.83 -7.22 -2.56
C MET A 51 6.86 -6.10 -2.37
N LEU A 52 8.08 -6.43 -2.00
CA LEU A 52 9.15 -5.47 -1.73
C LEU A 52 10.07 -5.33 -2.94
N THR A 53 10.42 -4.08 -3.27
CA THR A 53 11.42 -3.73 -4.30
C THR A 53 12.36 -2.65 -3.79
N ASP A 54 13.44 -2.39 -4.53
CA ASP A 54 14.27 -1.22 -4.32
C ASP A 54 13.55 0.07 -4.75
N GLY A 55 13.95 1.22 -4.16
CA GLY A 55 13.37 2.53 -4.50
C GLY A 55 13.99 3.19 -5.74
N TYR A 56 15.15 2.70 -6.17
CA TYR A 56 15.92 3.22 -7.32
C TYR A 56 16.16 4.74 -7.24
N ASN A 57 15.59 5.53 -8.14
CA ASN A 57 15.78 6.98 -8.17
C ASN A 57 14.91 7.74 -7.13
N LEU A 58 14.08 7.03 -6.36
CA LEU A 58 13.32 7.65 -5.28
C LEU A 58 14.23 7.97 -4.09
N PRO A 59 13.87 8.98 -3.26
CA PRO A 59 14.54 9.20 -1.98
C PRO A 59 14.28 8.07 -0.96
N ALA A 60 13.22 7.29 -1.15
CA ALA A 60 12.93 6.09 -0.35
C ALA A 60 13.84 4.93 -0.76
N LYS A 61 14.38 4.21 0.21
CA LYS A 61 15.26 3.04 -0.05
C LYS A 61 14.50 1.87 -0.68
N LYS A 62 13.25 1.70 -0.30
CA LYS A 62 12.39 0.58 -0.71
C LYS A 62 11.01 1.07 -1.12
N VAL A 63 10.33 0.27 -1.93
CA VAL A 63 8.90 0.42 -2.24
C VAL A 63 8.20 -0.87 -1.88
N ILE A 64 7.13 -0.78 -1.09
CA ILE A 64 6.24 -1.89 -0.80
C ILE A 64 5.01 -1.75 -1.68
N HIS A 65 4.85 -2.69 -2.60
CA HIS A 65 3.70 -2.76 -3.49
C HIS A 65 2.63 -3.62 -2.83
N ILE A 66 1.43 -3.07 -2.69
CA ILE A 66 0.30 -3.80 -2.13
C ILE A 66 -0.97 -3.49 -2.91
N VAL A 67 -1.77 -4.51 -3.14
CA VAL A 67 -3.07 -4.38 -3.81
C VAL A 67 -4.14 -4.22 -2.72
N GLY A 68 -4.80 -3.07 -2.72
CA GLY A 68 -5.92 -2.83 -1.80
C GLY A 68 -7.24 -3.42 -2.33
N PRO A 69 -8.27 -3.54 -1.48
CA PRO A 69 -9.59 -4.03 -1.87
C PRO A 69 -10.29 -3.07 -2.84
N ILE A 70 -11.08 -3.65 -3.76
CA ILE A 70 -11.92 -2.92 -4.72
C ILE A 70 -13.37 -2.99 -4.26
N VAL A 71 -14.01 -1.83 -4.06
CA VAL A 71 -15.42 -1.75 -3.69
C VAL A 71 -16.26 -1.57 -4.94
N THR A 72 -16.99 -2.62 -5.34
CA THR A 72 -17.86 -2.62 -6.53
C THR A 72 -19.33 -2.46 -6.20
N GLY A 73 -19.67 -2.12 -4.96
CA GLY A 73 -21.05 -1.97 -4.48
C GLY A 73 -21.07 -1.59 -3.01
N ARG A 74 -21.74 -2.38 -2.19
CA ARG A 74 -21.79 -2.13 -0.75
C ARG A 74 -20.46 -2.54 -0.09
N LEU A 75 -19.96 -1.69 0.80
CA LEU A 75 -18.84 -2.03 1.66
C LEU A 75 -19.21 -3.19 2.60
N THR A 76 -18.35 -4.20 2.66
CA THR A 76 -18.52 -5.38 3.51
C THR A 76 -17.43 -5.45 4.57
N LYS A 77 -17.64 -6.24 5.61
CA LYS A 77 -16.64 -6.48 6.66
C LYS A 77 -15.37 -7.15 6.11
N ASP A 78 -15.49 -8.00 5.11
CA ASP A 78 -14.33 -8.64 4.47
C ASP A 78 -13.46 -7.60 3.74
N LEU A 79 -14.07 -6.65 3.03
CA LEU A 79 -13.35 -5.55 2.39
C LEU A 79 -12.69 -4.61 3.42
N GLU A 80 -13.33 -4.38 4.57
CA GLU A 80 -12.72 -3.63 5.68
C GLU A 80 -11.53 -4.37 6.27
N GLN A 81 -11.65 -5.69 6.46
CA GLN A 81 -10.56 -6.53 6.93
C GLN A 81 -9.40 -6.59 5.93
N ASP A 82 -9.70 -6.68 4.64
CA ASP A 82 -8.69 -6.65 3.59
C ASP A 82 -7.90 -5.33 3.60
N LEU A 83 -8.59 -4.21 3.83
CA LEU A 83 -7.92 -2.92 3.98
C LEU A 83 -7.03 -2.88 5.23
N ALA A 84 -7.52 -3.35 6.36
CA ALA A 84 -6.73 -3.47 7.59
C ALA A 84 -5.49 -4.35 7.36
N ASN A 85 -5.65 -5.49 6.70
CA ASN A 85 -4.56 -6.39 6.36
C ASN A 85 -3.51 -5.71 5.44
N CYS A 86 -3.91 -4.79 4.56
CA CYS A 86 -2.94 -4.01 3.77
C CYS A 86 -1.98 -3.23 4.65
N TYR A 87 -2.47 -2.54 5.67
CA TYR A 87 -1.62 -1.78 6.60
C TYR A 87 -0.79 -2.71 7.48
N LYS A 88 -1.41 -3.72 8.08
CA LYS A 88 -0.75 -4.68 8.95
C LYS A 88 0.39 -5.41 8.23
N HIS A 89 0.12 -6.06 7.11
CA HIS A 89 1.14 -6.84 6.38
C HIS A 89 2.25 -5.95 5.82
N THR A 90 1.98 -4.68 5.52
CA THR A 90 3.02 -3.73 5.14
C THR A 90 3.95 -3.44 6.32
N LEU A 91 3.42 -3.26 7.53
CA LEU A 91 4.21 -3.05 8.74
C LEU A 91 4.98 -4.30 9.13
N ASP A 92 4.37 -5.50 9.01
CA ASP A 92 5.05 -6.78 9.21
C ASP A 92 6.24 -6.92 8.25
N MET A 93 6.07 -6.58 6.97
CA MET A 93 7.16 -6.56 5.99
C MET A 93 8.24 -5.54 6.34
N CYS A 94 7.89 -4.38 6.87
CA CYS A 94 8.87 -3.41 7.36
C CYS A 94 9.71 -4.02 8.50
N LEU A 95 9.06 -4.64 9.47
CA LEU A 95 9.72 -5.29 10.61
C LEU A 95 10.68 -6.40 10.15
N GLU A 96 10.21 -7.30 9.28
CA GLU A 96 10.99 -8.41 8.73
C GLU A 96 12.22 -7.95 7.93
N ASN A 97 12.18 -6.75 7.35
CA ASN A 97 13.25 -6.20 6.52
C ASN A 97 14.07 -5.09 7.22
N GLY A 98 13.88 -4.88 8.52
CA GLY A 98 14.61 -3.86 9.26
C GLY A 98 14.35 -2.44 8.78
N LEU A 99 13.13 -2.15 8.30
CA LEU A 99 12.71 -0.84 7.86
C LEU A 99 11.96 -0.15 9.01
N HIS A 100 12.50 0.95 9.51
CA HIS A 100 11.98 1.64 10.70
C HIS A 100 11.12 2.88 10.36
N SER A 101 10.90 3.16 9.09
CA SER A 101 10.01 4.24 8.65
C SER A 101 9.25 3.86 7.40
N VAL A 102 7.98 4.24 7.33
CA VAL A 102 7.11 3.98 6.18
C VAL A 102 6.17 5.16 5.93
N ALA A 103 5.90 5.46 4.66
CA ALA A 103 4.87 6.39 4.25
C ALA A 103 3.77 5.63 3.49
N PHE A 104 2.55 5.70 3.99
CA PHE A 104 1.36 5.16 3.36
C PHE A 104 0.64 6.22 2.54
N CYS A 105 0.13 5.84 1.38
CA CYS A 105 -0.94 6.60 0.72
C CYS A 105 -2.31 6.20 1.27
N CYS A 106 -3.37 6.90 0.85
CA CYS A 106 -4.75 6.53 1.15
C CYS A 106 -5.14 5.29 0.31
N ILE A 107 -4.86 4.09 0.83
CA ILE A 107 -5.06 2.83 0.11
C ILE A 107 -6.54 2.67 -0.30
N SER A 108 -6.79 2.29 -1.56
CA SER A 108 -8.10 2.00 -2.16
C SER A 108 -9.08 3.17 -2.29
N THR A 109 -8.77 4.39 -1.84
CA THR A 109 -9.72 5.52 -1.84
C THR A 109 -9.86 6.24 -3.19
N GLY A 110 -9.03 5.89 -4.17
CA GLY A 110 -9.12 6.41 -5.53
C GLY A 110 -10.06 5.57 -6.42
N VAL A 111 -9.52 4.98 -7.48
CA VAL A 111 -10.24 4.17 -8.46
C VAL A 111 -10.82 2.85 -7.90
N PHE A 112 -10.47 2.48 -6.68
CA PHE A 112 -11.02 1.32 -5.99
C PHE A 112 -12.24 1.64 -5.13
N HIS A 113 -12.63 2.92 -5.06
CA HIS A 113 -13.88 3.42 -4.48
C HIS A 113 -14.13 3.05 -3.01
N PHE A 114 -13.10 2.78 -2.23
CA PHE A 114 -13.28 2.61 -0.78
C PHE A 114 -13.66 3.95 -0.15
N PRO A 115 -14.69 4.02 0.72
CA PRO A 115 -15.12 5.28 1.34
C PRO A 115 -14.00 5.93 2.15
N ASN A 116 -13.62 7.16 1.80
CA ASN A 116 -12.44 7.85 2.32
C ASN A 116 -12.41 7.95 3.85
N LYS A 117 -13.53 8.38 4.47
CA LYS A 117 -13.63 8.47 5.92
C LYS A 117 -13.39 7.12 6.59
N ARG A 118 -14.09 6.08 6.12
CA ARG A 118 -13.96 4.73 6.69
C ARG A 118 -12.57 4.15 6.48
N ALA A 119 -11.94 4.47 5.35
CA ALA A 119 -10.55 4.08 5.09
C ALA A 119 -9.56 4.72 6.08
N ALA A 120 -9.75 6.01 6.40
CA ALA A 120 -8.91 6.70 7.39
C ALA A 120 -9.06 6.10 8.80
N GLU A 121 -10.31 5.83 9.24
CA GLU A 121 -10.60 5.15 10.52
C GLU A 121 -9.85 3.81 10.62
N ILE A 122 -9.99 2.94 9.60
CA ILE A 122 -9.33 1.63 9.56
C ILE A 122 -7.81 1.77 9.54
N ALA A 123 -7.29 2.69 8.74
CA ALA A 123 -5.86 2.91 8.62
C ALA A 123 -5.21 3.31 9.95
N VAL A 124 -5.76 4.34 10.60
CA VAL A 124 -5.23 4.86 11.86
C VAL A 124 -5.39 3.83 12.97
N GLN A 125 -6.57 3.21 13.10
CA GLN A 125 -6.80 2.17 14.09
C GLN A 125 -5.82 1.01 13.93
N THR A 126 -5.71 0.43 12.73
CA THR A 126 -4.84 -0.73 12.48
C THR A 126 -3.37 -0.42 12.74
N VAL A 127 -2.89 0.73 12.30
CA VAL A 127 -1.50 1.15 12.53
C VAL A 127 -1.24 1.38 14.00
N THR A 128 -2.17 2.03 14.72
CA THR A 128 -2.03 2.27 16.16
C THR A 128 -2.00 0.97 16.95
N GLU A 129 -2.91 0.04 16.69
CA GLU A 129 -2.93 -1.28 17.32
C GLU A 129 -1.62 -2.04 17.08
N TRP A 130 -1.14 -2.05 15.83
CA TRP A 130 0.12 -2.71 15.49
C TRP A 130 1.33 -2.07 16.20
N LEU A 131 1.40 -0.75 16.30
CA LEU A 131 2.47 -0.04 17.00
C LEU A 131 2.45 -0.31 18.51
N LEU A 132 1.29 -0.48 19.12
CA LEU A 132 1.16 -0.87 20.53
C LEU A 132 1.69 -2.29 20.77
N GLU A 133 1.50 -3.20 19.83
CA GLU A 133 2.05 -4.56 19.88
C GLU A 133 3.57 -4.59 19.62
N HIS A 134 4.11 -3.59 18.88
CA HIS A 134 5.51 -3.52 18.45
C HIS A 134 6.14 -2.15 18.77
N PRO A 135 6.28 -1.76 20.05
CA PRO A 135 6.55 -0.37 20.46
C PRO A 135 7.92 0.18 20.01
N THR A 136 8.85 -0.66 19.59
CA THR A 136 10.18 -0.25 19.13
C THR A 136 10.46 -0.54 17.66
N ALA A 137 9.48 -1.07 16.94
CA ALA A 137 9.67 -1.51 15.57
C ALA A 137 9.80 -0.34 14.57
N MET A 138 9.04 0.74 14.79
CA MET A 138 8.99 1.87 13.86
C MET A 138 9.39 3.17 14.56
N GLU A 139 10.27 3.93 13.91
CA GLU A 139 10.62 5.29 14.32
C GLU A 139 9.60 6.31 13.78
N ARG A 140 9.01 6.00 12.63
CA ARG A 140 8.06 6.90 11.97
C ARG A 140 7.10 6.18 11.03
N VAL A 141 5.81 6.45 11.20
CA VAL A 141 4.77 6.12 10.22
C VAL A 141 4.14 7.43 9.74
N ILE A 142 4.02 7.60 8.42
CA ILE A 142 3.48 8.78 7.78
C ILE A 142 2.25 8.38 6.96
N PHE A 143 1.14 9.04 7.17
CA PHE A 143 -0.01 9.01 6.27
C PHE A 143 0.10 10.17 5.29
N ASN A 144 0.48 9.85 4.05
CA ASN A 144 0.60 10.84 2.98
C ASN A 144 -0.73 11.00 2.26
N VAL A 145 -1.45 12.05 2.59
CA VAL A 145 -2.77 12.36 2.04
C VAL A 145 -2.66 13.34 0.86
N PHE A 146 -3.54 13.19 -0.12
CA PHE A 146 -3.55 14.02 -1.33
C PHE A 146 -4.69 15.05 -1.33
N LYS A 147 -5.88 14.68 -0.85
CA LYS A 147 -7.04 15.57 -0.80
C LYS A 147 -7.18 16.21 0.57
N ASP A 148 -7.66 17.46 0.63
CA ASP A 148 -7.94 18.15 1.89
C ASP A 148 -8.99 17.43 2.73
N GLU A 149 -9.95 16.78 2.09
CA GLU A 149 -10.94 15.94 2.76
C GLU A 149 -10.28 14.77 3.50
N ASP A 150 -9.37 14.04 2.85
CA ASP A 150 -8.61 12.95 3.47
C ASP A 150 -7.78 13.46 4.64
N LYS A 151 -7.13 14.62 4.49
CA LYS A 151 -6.39 15.26 5.57
C LYS A 151 -7.26 15.46 6.80
N THR A 152 -8.47 15.99 6.63
CA THR A 152 -9.40 16.21 7.74
C THR A 152 -9.78 14.91 8.45
N TYR A 153 -10.01 13.82 7.71
CA TYR A 153 -10.34 12.54 8.32
C TYR A 153 -9.14 11.98 9.12
N TYR A 154 -7.94 11.97 8.54
CA TYR A 154 -6.76 11.48 9.25
C TYR A 154 -6.41 12.32 10.48
N GLU A 155 -6.49 13.65 10.40
CA GLU A 155 -6.25 14.54 11.55
C GLU A 155 -7.27 14.31 12.68
N THR A 156 -8.51 13.97 12.35
CA THR A 156 -9.55 13.66 13.34
C THR A 156 -9.25 12.34 14.07
N GLU A 157 -8.79 11.32 13.35
CA GLU A 157 -8.50 10.00 13.94
C GLU A 157 -7.17 9.97 14.73
N LEU A 158 -6.27 10.93 14.49
CA LEU A 158 -4.97 11.02 15.16
C LEU A 158 -4.99 11.89 16.44
N GLN A 159 -6.13 12.50 16.80
CA GLN A 159 -6.31 13.27 18.03
C GLN A 159 -6.56 12.36 19.24
#